data_c3b12f499ebd7e18ded6e9d0bb81642b
#
_entry.id   c3b12f499ebd7e18ded6e9d0bb81642b
#
_cell.length_a   1.000
_cell.length_b   1.000
_cell.length_c   1.000
_cell.angle_alpha   90.00
_cell.angle_beta   90.00
_cell.angle_gamma   90.00
#
_symmetry.space_group_name_H-M   'P 1'
#
loop_
_entity.id
_entity.type
_entity.pdbx_description
1 polymer ?
#
loop_
_entity_poly.entity_id
_entity_poly.type
_entity_poly.pdbx_seq_one_letter_code
_entity_poly.pdbx_strand_id
1 'polypeptide(L)'
;MITPSCDEILELAKEYTTIPVCREIYADMTTPISLLRRLQTRSDRFFLLESVEGGEKWARYSFLGYDPILRATCKNGTVTLEGTVNKTVKTDKPLTVLREVLGEYRAPRLEGQPPFTGGFVGYFAYAMLGYAEPTLNIKRGAWDDFDLMLFDKVIAYDHLKQKIVLIVNMKTDSVMENYGKACAALEGMAALINDQSPLPPLKATGRPSFTSNVTEAQYADIVEKTREYIFDGDIFQAVQSRQFSSPYADSLLSAYRVLRTTNSSPYMVFLSIDGDEIMCSSPETLVRLDNGRLTTFPVAGSRPRGKTPEEDKALENELLADEKELSEHNMLVDLGRNDLGRVSKIGTVEVTDYMMIHRYSKIMHICSQVEGDIDEKYDACDAIEAVLPAGTLSGAPKIRACEIIEEQESEPRGVYGGALGYLDFTGNMDTCIAIRMAAKKNGTVTVQAGGGIVADSVPYSEYMESANKAKAVMNAIERASEVDG
;
A
#
# COMPACT_ATOMS: atom_id res chain seq x y z
N MET A 1 -0.83 9.08 31.01
CA MET A 1 -1.91 10.11 30.99
C MET A 1 -2.78 9.79 29.79
N ILE A 2 -4.09 9.91 29.91
CA ILE A 2 -5.04 9.72 28.79
C ILE A 2 -5.35 11.09 28.22
N THR A 3 -5.39 11.21 26.90
CA THR A 3 -5.67 12.44 26.14
C THR A 3 -6.64 12.12 24.99
N PRO A 4 -7.60 13.00 24.66
CA PRO A 4 -7.96 14.22 25.39
C PRO A 4 -8.51 13.95 26.79
N SER A 5 -8.58 15.01 27.64
CA SER A 5 -9.26 14.95 28.93
C SER A 5 -10.77 14.81 28.74
N CYS A 6 -11.49 14.41 29.81
CA CYS A 6 -12.94 14.28 29.76
C CYS A 6 -13.66 15.58 29.37
N ASP A 7 -13.18 16.70 29.82
CA ASP A 7 -13.78 18.02 29.52
C ASP A 7 -13.56 18.38 28.04
N GLU A 8 -12.37 18.14 27.51
CA GLU A 8 -12.09 18.34 26.08
C GLU A 8 -12.95 17.43 25.20
N ILE A 9 -13.16 16.17 25.61
CA ILE A 9 -14.03 15.23 24.89
C ILE A 9 -15.48 15.72 24.85
N LEU A 10 -16.00 16.28 25.94
CA LEU A 10 -17.36 16.86 25.98
C LEU A 10 -17.53 18.02 24.99
N GLU A 11 -16.50 18.84 24.79
CA GLU A 11 -16.52 19.90 23.78
C GLU A 11 -16.42 19.34 22.36
N LEU A 12 -15.49 18.41 22.09
CA LEU A 12 -15.31 17.79 20.79
C LEU A 12 -16.55 16.99 20.34
N ALA A 13 -17.27 16.38 21.27
CA ALA A 13 -18.48 15.61 21.00
C ALA A 13 -19.66 16.45 20.45
N LYS A 14 -19.58 17.79 20.53
CA LYS A 14 -20.57 18.68 19.92
C LYS A 14 -20.46 18.72 18.39
N GLU A 15 -19.28 18.44 17.86
CA GLU A 15 -18.97 18.55 16.43
C GLU A 15 -18.67 17.21 15.77
N TYR A 16 -17.99 16.29 16.47
CA TYR A 16 -17.49 15.05 15.93
C TYR A 16 -18.31 13.84 16.40
N THR A 17 -18.45 12.84 15.54
CA THR A 17 -19.15 11.58 15.84
C THR A 17 -18.23 10.53 16.46
N THR A 18 -16.93 10.73 16.33
CA THR A 18 -15.89 9.82 16.80
C THR A 18 -14.71 10.64 17.33
N ILE A 19 -14.15 10.26 18.47
CA ILE A 19 -13.02 10.95 19.09
C ILE A 19 -11.93 9.93 19.42
N PRO A 20 -10.68 10.14 18.93
CA PRO A 20 -9.53 9.30 19.29
C PRO A 20 -9.08 9.59 20.73
N VAL A 21 -9.19 8.60 21.60
CA VAL A 21 -8.69 8.63 22.98
C VAL A 21 -7.36 7.91 23.02
N CYS A 22 -6.31 8.58 23.49
CA CYS A 22 -4.94 8.11 23.40
C CYS A 22 -4.29 7.91 24.75
N ARG A 23 -3.37 6.95 24.82
CA ARG A 23 -2.46 6.74 25.96
C ARG A 23 -1.06 6.43 25.44
N GLU A 24 -0.07 7.15 25.93
CA GLU A 24 1.35 6.87 25.67
C GLU A 24 1.93 5.87 26.68
N ILE A 25 2.73 4.93 26.19
CA ILE A 25 3.57 4.03 26.99
C ILE A 25 4.99 4.00 26.39
N TYR A 26 5.99 3.54 27.17
CA TYR A 26 7.36 3.38 26.67
C TYR A 26 7.50 2.18 25.73
N ALA A 27 8.36 2.30 24.72
CA ALA A 27 8.61 1.29 23.68
C ALA A 27 9.97 0.60 23.80
N ASP A 28 10.71 0.87 24.86
CA ASP A 28 12.09 0.44 25.09
C ASP A 28 12.29 -1.08 25.21
N MET A 29 11.21 -1.81 25.52
CA MET A 29 11.23 -3.27 25.69
C MET A 29 10.55 -4.04 24.54
N THR A 30 10.13 -3.37 23.48
CA THR A 30 9.24 -3.95 22.47
C THR A 30 9.60 -3.46 21.06
N THR A 31 9.33 -4.27 20.05
CA THR A 31 9.49 -3.90 18.63
C THR A 31 8.17 -4.09 17.87
N PRO A 32 7.95 -3.40 16.74
CA PRO A 32 6.76 -3.63 15.92
C PRO A 32 6.54 -5.11 15.55
N ILE A 33 7.62 -5.85 15.25
CA ILE A 33 7.54 -7.29 14.92
C ILE A 33 7.13 -8.12 16.14
N SER A 34 7.65 -7.84 17.33
CA SER A 34 7.23 -8.57 18.54
C SER A 34 5.77 -8.29 18.89
N LEU A 35 5.29 -7.05 18.67
CA LEU A 35 3.87 -6.71 18.79
C LEU A 35 3.03 -7.46 17.76
N LEU A 36 3.42 -7.46 16.49
CA LEU A 36 2.69 -8.14 15.42
C LEU A 36 2.52 -9.64 15.74
N ARG A 37 3.60 -10.30 16.21
CA ARG A 37 3.55 -11.69 16.66
C ARG A 37 2.58 -11.91 17.82
N ARG A 38 2.48 -10.93 18.73
CA ARG A 38 1.52 -10.96 19.84
C ARG A 38 0.09 -10.82 19.33
N LEU A 39 -0.14 -9.91 18.39
CA LEU A 39 -1.47 -9.71 17.77
C LEU A 39 -1.92 -10.96 17.01
N GLN A 40 -1.03 -11.64 16.30
CA GLN A 40 -1.32 -12.90 15.61
C GLN A 40 -1.86 -14.01 16.54
N THR A 41 -1.53 -13.98 17.85
CA THR A 41 -2.10 -14.95 18.81
C THR A 41 -3.52 -14.58 19.26
N ARG A 42 -4.02 -13.42 18.89
CA ARG A 42 -5.32 -12.88 19.32
C ARG A 42 -6.33 -12.80 18.19
N SER A 43 -5.88 -12.57 16.97
CA SER A 43 -6.74 -12.30 15.83
C SER A 43 -6.14 -12.88 14.55
N ASP A 44 -6.99 -13.36 13.66
CA ASP A 44 -6.63 -13.74 12.28
C ASP A 44 -6.72 -12.55 11.32
N ARG A 45 -7.25 -11.40 11.82
CA ARG A 45 -7.41 -10.13 11.10
C ARG A 45 -6.56 -9.06 11.76
N PHE A 46 -5.39 -8.78 11.21
CA PHE A 46 -4.46 -7.78 11.75
C PHE A 46 -3.58 -7.20 10.65
N PHE A 47 -2.92 -6.08 10.96
CA PHE A 47 -2.00 -5.43 10.01
C PHE A 47 -0.78 -4.86 10.71
N LEU A 48 0.26 -4.64 9.90
CA LEU A 48 1.40 -3.78 10.18
C LEU A 48 1.67 -2.91 8.96
N LEU A 49 1.68 -1.59 9.16
CA LEU A 49 2.14 -0.60 8.19
C LEU A 49 3.38 0.08 8.78
N GLU A 50 4.50 0.02 8.08
CA GLU A 50 5.76 0.63 8.49
C GLU A 50 6.33 1.47 7.37
N SER A 51 7.14 2.46 7.74
CA SER A 51 8.10 3.09 6.84
C SER A 51 9.50 2.86 7.41
N VAL A 52 10.39 2.31 6.63
CA VAL A 52 11.75 1.94 7.09
C VAL A 52 12.81 2.82 6.44
N GLU A 53 12.52 3.46 5.32
CA GLU A 53 13.41 4.37 4.61
C GLU A 53 12.70 5.71 4.33
N GLY A 54 13.43 6.82 4.31
CA GLY A 54 12.87 8.14 3.96
C GLY A 54 13.14 9.25 4.99
N GLY A 55 14.01 9.01 5.99
CA GLY A 55 14.40 10.02 7.00
C GLY A 55 13.32 10.27 8.06
N GLU A 56 13.54 11.27 8.93
CA GLU A 56 12.73 11.53 10.13
C GLU A 56 11.23 11.82 9.85
N LYS A 57 10.89 12.29 8.66
CA LYS A 57 9.50 12.63 8.32
C LYS A 57 8.67 11.41 7.90
N TRP A 58 9.25 10.43 7.22
CA TRP A 58 8.54 9.30 6.61
C TRP A 58 8.61 8.03 7.46
N ALA A 59 9.76 7.75 8.08
CA ALA A 59 10.02 6.54 8.85
C ALA A 59 9.71 6.67 10.34
N ARG A 60 8.87 7.62 10.75
CA ARG A 60 8.64 7.90 12.16
C ARG A 60 7.73 6.89 12.85
N TYR A 61 6.69 6.40 12.16
CA TYR A 61 5.68 5.56 12.78
C TYR A 61 5.58 4.18 12.14
N SER A 62 5.35 3.16 12.99
CA SER A 62 4.75 1.90 12.58
C SER A 62 3.36 1.79 13.17
N PHE A 63 2.37 1.45 12.35
CA PHE A 63 0.99 1.28 12.75
C PHE A 63 0.60 -0.18 12.76
N LEU A 64 -0.08 -0.61 13.84
CA LEU A 64 -0.63 -1.96 13.97
C LEU A 64 -2.10 -1.87 14.41
N GLY A 65 -2.89 -2.82 13.94
CA GLY A 65 -4.27 -3.01 14.39
C GLY A 65 -4.65 -4.47 14.37
N TYR A 66 -5.65 -4.84 15.14
CA TYR A 66 -6.21 -6.17 15.26
C TYR A 66 -7.69 -6.10 15.66
N ASP A 67 -8.43 -7.19 15.43
CA ASP A 67 -9.86 -7.26 15.71
C ASP A 67 -10.63 -6.08 15.11
N PRO A 68 -10.69 -5.96 13.76
CA PRO A 68 -11.45 -4.91 13.10
C PRO A 68 -12.92 -5.00 13.49
N ILE A 69 -13.57 -3.84 13.64
CA ILE A 69 -14.99 -3.76 13.98
C ILE A 69 -15.91 -4.04 12.78
N LEU A 70 -15.37 -3.94 11.56
CA LEU A 70 -16.07 -4.19 10.31
C LEU A 70 -15.07 -4.60 9.24
N ARG A 71 -15.47 -5.49 8.34
CA ARG A 71 -14.78 -5.79 7.09
C ARG A 71 -15.69 -5.44 5.93
N ALA A 72 -15.14 -4.77 4.93
CA ALA A 72 -15.81 -4.42 3.68
C ALA A 72 -15.09 -5.09 2.52
N THR A 73 -15.76 -5.96 1.80
CA THR A 73 -15.24 -6.61 0.59
C THR A 73 -16.07 -6.24 -0.63
N CYS A 74 -15.44 -6.23 -1.80
CA CYS A 74 -16.15 -6.11 -3.08
C CYS A 74 -15.71 -7.23 -4.02
N LYS A 75 -16.66 -7.92 -4.59
CA LYS A 75 -16.43 -8.94 -5.61
C LYS A 75 -17.43 -8.77 -6.75
N ASN A 76 -16.94 -8.45 -7.94
CA ASN A 76 -17.80 -8.31 -9.14
C ASN A 76 -19.01 -7.38 -8.91
N GLY A 77 -18.78 -6.21 -8.30
CA GLY A 77 -19.84 -5.22 -8.00
C GLY A 77 -20.76 -5.60 -6.83
N THR A 78 -20.47 -6.66 -6.11
CA THR A 78 -21.16 -7.02 -4.88
C THR A 78 -20.30 -6.62 -3.69
N VAL A 79 -20.75 -5.62 -2.94
CA VAL A 79 -20.11 -5.17 -1.70
C VAL A 79 -20.75 -5.87 -0.53
N THR A 80 -19.93 -6.49 0.32
CA THR A 80 -20.37 -7.14 1.56
C THR A 80 -19.71 -6.44 2.75
N LEU A 81 -20.52 -6.01 3.71
CA LEU A 81 -20.10 -5.50 5.01
C LEU A 81 -20.36 -6.58 6.06
N GLU A 82 -19.36 -6.88 6.89
CA GLU A 82 -19.43 -7.89 7.95
C GLU A 82 -18.86 -7.32 9.25
N GLY A 83 -19.65 -7.34 10.33
CA GLY A 83 -19.21 -6.85 11.65
C GLY A 83 -20.28 -6.00 12.34
N THR A 84 -19.99 -4.77 12.70
CA THR A 84 -20.94 -3.84 13.33
C THR A 84 -22.17 -3.58 12.47
N VAL A 85 -22.03 -3.69 11.16
CA VAL A 85 -23.11 -3.68 10.17
C VAL A 85 -22.97 -4.93 9.31
N ASN A 86 -24.07 -5.64 9.06
CA ASN A 86 -24.10 -6.77 8.14
C ASN A 86 -25.03 -6.42 6.98
N LYS A 87 -24.45 -6.17 5.79
CA LYS A 87 -25.18 -5.70 4.61
C LYS A 87 -24.48 -6.21 3.35
N THR A 88 -25.25 -6.59 2.34
CA THR A 88 -24.74 -6.89 1.01
C THR A 88 -25.44 -5.99 0.00
N VAL A 89 -24.67 -5.32 -0.85
CA VAL A 89 -25.16 -4.37 -1.85
C VAL A 89 -24.54 -4.71 -3.20
N LYS A 90 -25.36 -4.84 -4.23
CA LYS A 90 -24.88 -4.92 -5.60
C LYS A 90 -24.91 -3.54 -6.24
N THR A 91 -23.78 -3.09 -6.74
CA THR A 91 -23.61 -1.72 -7.27
C THR A 91 -22.49 -1.68 -8.31
N ASP A 92 -22.60 -0.76 -9.24
CA ASP A 92 -21.54 -0.37 -10.20
C ASP A 92 -20.60 0.70 -9.64
N LYS A 93 -20.90 1.22 -8.41
CA LYS A 93 -20.10 2.23 -7.71
C LYS A 93 -19.75 1.76 -6.30
N PRO A 94 -18.88 0.74 -6.15
CA PRO A 94 -18.64 0.11 -4.86
C PRO A 94 -18.04 1.03 -3.79
N LEU A 95 -17.29 2.07 -4.19
CA LEU A 95 -16.71 3.04 -3.27
C LEU A 95 -17.76 3.90 -2.55
N THR A 96 -18.99 4.02 -3.10
CA THR A 96 -20.08 4.73 -2.40
C THR A 96 -20.46 4.07 -1.09
N VAL A 97 -20.35 2.74 -0.99
CA VAL A 97 -20.63 2.00 0.24
C VAL A 97 -19.56 2.25 1.30
N LEU A 98 -18.29 2.36 0.89
CA LEU A 98 -17.19 2.73 1.81
C LEU A 98 -17.37 4.16 2.32
N ARG A 99 -17.78 5.07 1.45
CA ARG A 99 -18.07 6.47 1.76
C ARG A 99 -19.21 6.60 2.77
N GLU A 100 -20.29 5.80 2.63
CA GLU A 100 -21.39 5.72 3.59
C GLU A 100 -20.86 5.30 4.97
N VAL A 101 -20.03 4.26 5.05
CA VAL A 101 -19.44 3.78 6.31
C VAL A 101 -18.54 4.85 6.92
N LEU A 102 -17.59 5.42 6.17
CA LEU A 102 -16.67 6.45 6.67
C LEU A 102 -17.42 7.71 7.15
N GLY A 103 -18.52 8.05 6.49
CA GLY A 103 -19.38 9.19 6.89
C GLY A 103 -19.97 9.11 8.30
N GLU A 104 -20.07 7.88 8.87
CA GLU A 104 -20.48 7.66 10.26
C GLU A 104 -19.37 7.95 11.28
N TYR A 105 -18.12 8.11 10.82
CA TYR A 105 -16.93 8.27 11.65
C TYR A 105 -16.23 9.59 11.33
N ARG A 106 -16.76 10.69 11.85
CA ARG A 106 -16.13 12.01 11.70
C ARG A 106 -15.29 12.32 12.92
N ALA A 107 -13.97 12.24 12.79
CA ALA A 107 -13.01 12.43 13.87
C ALA A 107 -12.22 13.75 13.74
N PRO A 108 -11.86 14.41 14.87
CA PRO A 108 -10.95 15.55 14.86
C PRO A 108 -9.50 15.10 14.59
N ARG A 109 -8.72 15.97 13.97
CA ARG A 109 -7.27 15.87 13.99
C ARG A 109 -6.74 16.68 15.18
N LEU A 110 -6.18 16.00 16.16
CA LEU A 110 -5.64 16.63 17.35
C LEU A 110 -4.12 16.81 17.25
N GLU A 111 -3.62 17.95 17.73
CA GLU A 111 -2.19 18.21 17.71
C GLU A 111 -1.40 17.18 18.52
N GLY A 112 -0.27 16.75 18.00
CA GLY A 112 0.61 15.76 18.64
C GLY A 112 0.20 14.30 18.49
N GLN A 113 -0.95 14.01 17.88
CA GLN A 113 -1.36 12.64 17.55
C GLN A 113 -0.62 12.12 16.29
N PRO A 114 -0.46 10.79 16.16
CA PRO A 114 0.01 10.16 14.93
C PRO A 114 -0.89 10.49 13.72
N PRO A 115 -0.37 10.47 12.50
CA PRO A 115 -1.13 10.79 11.29
C PRO A 115 -2.29 9.82 11.00
N PHE A 116 -2.23 8.60 11.50
CA PHE A 116 -3.29 7.60 11.41
C PHE A 116 -3.75 7.22 12.81
N THR A 117 -5.03 7.44 13.11
CA THR A 117 -5.64 7.15 14.41
C THR A 117 -6.70 6.05 14.33
N GLY A 118 -7.16 5.68 13.15
CA GLY A 118 -8.16 4.65 12.89
C GLY A 118 -8.84 4.87 11.55
N GLY A 119 -9.47 3.83 11.03
CA GLY A 119 -10.07 3.86 9.70
C GLY A 119 -9.98 2.51 9.00
N PHE A 120 -10.20 2.51 7.71
CA PHE A 120 -10.01 1.33 6.86
C PHE A 120 -8.53 1.10 6.57
N VAL A 121 -8.10 -0.16 6.69
CA VAL A 121 -6.79 -0.65 6.25
C VAL A 121 -7.00 -1.90 5.39
N GLY A 122 -6.30 -1.99 4.27
CA GLY A 122 -6.37 -3.15 3.38
C GLY A 122 -5.84 -2.87 1.99
N TYR A 123 -6.52 -3.41 0.97
CA TYR A 123 -6.10 -3.24 -0.40
C TYR A 123 -7.27 -2.90 -1.35
N PHE A 124 -6.92 -2.21 -2.43
CA PHE A 124 -7.70 -2.08 -3.64
C PHE A 124 -6.96 -2.84 -4.74
N ALA A 125 -7.62 -3.82 -5.36
CA ALA A 125 -7.04 -4.60 -6.44
C ALA A 125 -6.97 -3.80 -7.75
N TYR A 126 -6.13 -4.25 -8.70
CA TYR A 126 -6.07 -3.70 -10.06
C TYR A 126 -7.44 -3.65 -10.74
N ALA A 127 -8.30 -4.63 -10.44
CA ALA A 127 -9.65 -4.74 -11.00
C ALA A 127 -10.59 -3.58 -10.64
N MET A 128 -10.24 -2.73 -9.67
CA MET A 128 -10.98 -1.49 -9.38
C MET A 128 -11.05 -0.55 -10.57
N LEU A 129 -10.06 -0.58 -11.46
CA LEU A 129 -10.08 0.18 -12.71
C LEU A 129 -11.37 -0.04 -13.52
N GLY A 130 -11.91 -1.25 -13.52
CA GLY A 130 -13.14 -1.57 -14.25
C GLY A 130 -14.41 -0.88 -13.74
N TYR A 131 -14.37 -0.24 -12.56
CA TYR A 131 -15.46 0.62 -12.08
C TYR A 131 -15.30 2.08 -12.52
N ALA A 132 -14.06 2.58 -12.57
CA ALA A 132 -13.73 3.90 -13.08
C ALA A 132 -13.90 3.99 -14.61
N GLU A 133 -13.51 2.91 -15.30
CA GLU A 133 -13.52 2.83 -16.77
C GLU A 133 -14.31 1.58 -17.22
N PRO A 134 -15.64 1.62 -17.22
CA PRO A 134 -16.49 0.46 -17.49
C PRO A 134 -16.36 -0.14 -18.90
N THR A 135 -15.74 0.58 -19.82
CA THR A 135 -15.45 0.08 -21.18
C THR A 135 -14.33 -0.95 -21.20
N LEU A 136 -13.50 -0.97 -20.16
CA LEU A 136 -12.44 -1.94 -20.02
C LEU A 136 -12.99 -3.28 -19.48
N ASN A 137 -12.64 -4.35 -20.15
CA ASN A 137 -13.02 -5.71 -19.73
C ASN A 137 -11.94 -6.32 -18.83
N ILE A 138 -11.81 -5.78 -17.61
CA ILE A 138 -10.75 -6.17 -16.67
C ILE A 138 -10.98 -7.58 -16.13
N LYS A 139 -9.97 -8.44 -16.23
CA LYS A 139 -9.97 -9.80 -15.70
C LYS A 139 -10.03 -9.80 -14.17
N ARG A 140 -10.89 -10.64 -13.62
CA ARG A 140 -11.06 -10.83 -12.17
C ARG A 140 -10.73 -12.27 -11.78
N GLY A 141 -10.00 -12.43 -10.68
CA GLY A 141 -9.53 -13.72 -10.19
C GLY A 141 -10.04 -14.09 -8.80
N ALA A 142 -9.21 -14.79 -8.04
CA ALA A 142 -9.54 -15.24 -6.69
C ALA A 142 -9.62 -14.09 -5.67
N TRP A 143 -8.86 -13.00 -5.87
CA TRP A 143 -8.86 -11.84 -4.98
C TRP A 143 -10.10 -10.98 -5.18
N ASP A 144 -10.56 -10.34 -4.11
CA ASP A 144 -11.66 -9.38 -4.17
C ASP A 144 -11.19 -8.07 -4.84
N ASP A 145 -12.12 -7.29 -5.37
CA ASP A 145 -11.81 -6.02 -6.03
C ASP A 145 -11.29 -5.00 -4.99
N PHE A 146 -11.80 -5.07 -3.76
CA PHE A 146 -11.17 -4.54 -2.56
C PHE A 146 -11.50 -5.42 -1.34
N ASP A 147 -10.61 -5.36 -0.33
CA ASP A 147 -10.81 -5.97 0.98
C ASP A 147 -10.20 -5.04 2.04
N LEU A 148 -11.06 -4.43 2.82
CA LEU A 148 -10.74 -3.36 3.75
C LEU A 148 -11.31 -3.68 5.13
N MET A 149 -10.48 -3.58 6.14
CA MET A 149 -10.83 -3.80 7.54
C MET A 149 -10.89 -2.47 8.28
N LEU A 150 -12.00 -2.18 8.98
CA LEU A 150 -12.20 -0.96 9.74
C LEU A 150 -11.72 -1.14 11.18
N PHE A 151 -10.72 -0.37 11.57
CA PHE A 151 -10.11 -0.43 12.89
C PHE A 151 -10.48 0.81 13.71
N ASP A 152 -11.12 0.60 14.85
CA ASP A 152 -11.36 1.61 15.89
C ASP A 152 -10.22 1.69 16.91
N LYS A 153 -9.33 0.69 16.92
CA LYS A 153 -8.16 0.58 17.79
C LYS A 153 -6.89 0.50 16.95
N VAL A 154 -5.93 1.36 17.27
CA VAL A 154 -4.64 1.43 16.59
C VAL A 154 -3.50 1.51 17.63
N ILE A 155 -2.41 0.83 17.35
CA ILE A 155 -1.14 0.94 18.06
C ILE A 155 -0.18 1.68 17.14
N ALA A 156 0.23 2.89 17.52
CA ALA A 156 1.23 3.65 16.77
C ALA A 156 2.57 3.62 17.53
N TYR A 157 3.57 2.96 16.93
CA TYR A 157 4.93 2.93 17.45
C TYR A 157 5.71 4.13 16.90
N ASP A 158 6.05 5.08 17.77
CA ASP A 158 6.85 6.27 17.42
C ASP A 158 8.35 5.94 17.58
N HIS A 159 9.03 5.72 16.46
CA HIS A 159 10.47 5.41 16.43
C HIS A 159 11.34 6.58 16.87
N LEU A 160 10.88 7.82 16.68
CA LEU A 160 11.62 9.01 17.08
C LEU A 160 11.57 9.24 18.59
N LYS A 161 10.38 9.15 19.19
CA LYS A 161 10.16 9.36 20.62
C LYS A 161 10.40 8.12 21.47
N GLN A 162 10.58 6.94 20.86
CA GLN A 162 10.66 5.64 21.52
C GLN A 162 9.46 5.40 22.45
N LYS A 163 8.26 5.68 21.92
CA LYS A 163 6.99 5.51 22.60
C LYS A 163 6.00 4.74 21.74
N ILE A 164 5.04 4.13 22.38
CA ILE A 164 3.86 3.57 21.77
C ILE A 164 2.66 4.42 22.16
N VAL A 165 1.91 4.90 21.18
CA VAL A 165 0.64 5.57 21.37
C VAL A 165 -0.47 4.55 21.12
N LEU A 166 -1.21 4.21 22.17
CA LEU A 166 -2.42 3.40 22.10
C LEU A 166 -3.59 4.32 21.79
N ILE A 167 -4.40 3.98 20.82
CA ILE A 167 -5.49 4.81 20.31
C ILE A 167 -6.76 3.99 20.29
N VAL A 168 -7.84 4.52 20.85
CA VAL A 168 -9.19 3.95 20.77
C VAL A 168 -10.14 5.05 20.32
N ASN A 169 -10.81 4.82 19.22
CA ASN A 169 -11.79 5.75 18.66
C ASN A 169 -13.16 5.49 19.31
N MET A 170 -13.60 6.38 20.18
CA MET A 170 -14.89 6.27 20.83
C MET A 170 -15.99 7.00 20.08
N LYS A 171 -17.20 6.43 20.02
CA LYS A 171 -18.39 7.12 19.52
C LYS A 171 -18.90 8.15 20.52
N THR A 172 -19.54 9.22 20.03
CA THR A 172 -20.01 10.35 20.84
C THR A 172 -21.49 10.32 21.19
N ASP A 173 -22.21 9.27 20.82
CA ASP A 173 -23.63 9.05 21.12
C ASP A 173 -23.92 8.88 22.62
N SER A 174 -22.97 8.35 23.39
CA SER A 174 -23.03 8.15 24.85
C SER A 174 -21.67 8.46 25.47
N VAL A 175 -21.29 9.75 25.48
CA VAL A 175 -19.92 10.22 25.74
C VAL A 175 -19.29 9.60 26.99
N MET A 176 -19.94 9.72 28.17
CA MET A 176 -19.35 9.24 29.43
C MET A 176 -19.21 7.72 29.48
N GLU A 177 -20.20 6.98 28.97
CA GLU A 177 -20.13 5.52 28.90
C GLU A 177 -19.03 5.07 27.94
N ASN A 178 -19.00 5.65 26.75
CA ASN A 178 -18.02 5.29 25.72
C ASN A 178 -16.59 5.72 26.10
N TYR A 179 -16.43 6.82 26.81
CA TYR A 179 -15.14 7.19 27.39
C TYR A 179 -14.64 6.15 28.40
N GLY A 180 -15.53 5.68 29.28
CA GLY A 180 -15.20 4.60 30.21
C GLY A 180 -14.78 3.30 29.48
N LYS A 181 -15.50 2.93 28.41
CA LYS A 181 -15.15 1.78 27.57
C LYS A 181 -13.81 1.98 26.85
N ALA A 182 -13.55 3.19 26.34
CA ALA A 182 -12.27 3.52 25.69
C ALA A 182 -11.09 3.41 26.67
N CYS A 183 -11.25 3.94 27.89
CA CYS A 183 -10.23 3.80 28.93
C CYS A 183 -9.95 2.32 29.27
N ALA A 184 -10.98 1.49 29.42
CA ALA A 184 -10.83 0.06 29.68
C ALA A 184 -10.15 -0.66 28.49
N ALA A 185 -10.48 -0.29 27.25
CA ALA A 185 -9.83 -0.85 26.06
C ALA A 185 -8.34 -0.46 26.00
N LEU A 186 -7.98 0.79 26.33
CA LEU A 186 -6.58 1.24 26.42
C LEU A 186 -5.79 0.45 27.48
N GLU A 187 -6.39 0.14 28.64
CA GLU A 187 -5.76 -0.73 29.65
C GLU A 187 -5.57 -2.15 29.11
N GLY A 188 -6.57 -2.71 28.41
CA GLY A 188 -6.46 -4.03 27.79
C GLY A 188 -5.34 -4.09 26.72
N MET A 189 -5.22 -3.05 25.89
CA MET A 189 -4.14 -2.94 24.90
C MET A 189 -2.77 -2.83 25.60
N ALA A 190 -2.64 -2.05 26.65
CA ALA A 190 -1.41 -1.93 27.43
C ALA A 190 -1.03 -3.28 28.09
N ALA A 191 -2.01 -3.99 28.63
CA ALA A 191 -1.78 -5.34 29.20
C ALA A 191 -1.31 -6.34 28.15
N LEU A 192 -1.90 -6.31 26.92
CA LEU A 192 -1.48 -7.16 25.81
C LEU A 192 -0.02 -6.89 25.40
N ILE A 193 0.39 -5.62 25.33
CA ILE A 193 1.76 -5.22 24.96
C ILE A 193 2.76 -5.65 26.04
N ASN A 194 2.39 -5.54 27.31
CA ASN A 194 3.24 -5.90 28.44
C ASN A 194 3.24 -7.40 28.78
N ASP A 195 2.45 -8.20 28.07
CA ASP A 195 2.40 -9.64 28.28
C ASP A 195 3.75 -10.28 27.91
N GLN A 196 4.43 -10.89 28.90
CA GLN A 196 5.71 -11.58 28.75
C GLN A 196 5.57 -13.09 28.46
N SER A 197 4.35 -13.59 28.27
CA SER A 197 4.11 -14.99 27.95
C SER A 197 4.87 -15.41 26.69
N PRO A 198 5.49 -16.60 26.66
CA PRO A 198 6.19 -17.08 25.48
C PRO A 198 5.27 -17.10 24.23
N LEU A 199 5.77 -16.60 23.13
CA LEU A 199 5.07 -16.67 21.85
C LEU A 199 5.34 -18.03 21.18
N PRO A 200 4.36 -18.62 20.48
CA PRO A 200 4.59 -19.79 19.65
C PRO A 200 5.73 -19.53 18.66
N PRO A 201 6.63 -20.52 18.44
CA PRO A 201 7.67 -20.37 17.43
C PRO A 201 7.03 -20.19 16.03
N LEU A 202 7.55 -19.26 15.24
CA LEU A 202 7.22 -19.16 13.84
C LEU A 202 7.96 -20.29 13.11
N LYS A 203 7.23 -21.28 12.61
CA LYS A 203 7.84 -22.37 11.83
C LYS A 203 7.62 -22.08 10.36
N ALA A 204 8.69 -21.75 9.65
CA ALA A 204 8.72 -21.77 8.19
C ALA A 204 9.46 -23.04 7.77
N THR A 205 8.73 -24.08 7.41
CA THR A 205 9.27 -25.38 7.02
C THR A 205 9.20 -25.63 5.52
N GLY A 206 8.32 -24.88 4.84
CA GLY A 206 8.11 -24.97 3.41
C GLY A 206 9.30 -24.41 2.63
N ARG A 207 9.71 -25.16 1.60
CA ARG A 207 10.64 -24.66 0.58
C ARG A 207 9.82 -24.40 -0.69
N PRO A 208 9.51 -23.13 -0.99
CA PRO A 208 8.76 -22.82 -2.20
C PRO A 208 9.57 -23.15 -3.43
N SER A 209 8.87 -23.59 -4.48
CA SER A 209 9.43 -23.78 -5.82
C SER A 209 8.57 -22.97 -6.78
N PHE A 210 9.02 -21.78 -7.10
CA PHE A 210 8.28 -20.86 -7.93
C PHE A 210 8.29 -21.29 -9.41
N THR A 211 7.11 -21.29 -10.02
CA THR A 211 6.91 -21.48 -11.43
C THR A 211 6.30 -20.23 -12.05
N SER A 212 6.78 -19.82 -13.22
CA SER A 212 6.21 -18.73 -13.99
C SER A 212 4.99 -19.18 -14.78
N ASN A 213 3.96 -18.34 -14.86
CA ASN A 213 2.77 -18.58 -15.69
C ASN A 213 3.06 -18.47 -17.20
N VAL A 214 4.16 -17.85 -17.61
CA VAL A 214 4.59 -17.72 -19.01
C VAL A 214 6.05 -18.13 -19.16
N THR A 215 6.37 -18.77 -20.29
CA THR A 215 7.73 -19.12 -20.69
C THR A 215 8.46 -17.89 -21.27
N GLU A 216 9.78 -18.01 -21.46
CA GLU A 216 10.57 -16.95 -22.11
C GLU A 216 10.03 -16.63 -23.52
N ALA A 217 9.72 -17.65 -24.34
CA ALA A 217 9.18 -17.46 -25.68
C ALA A 217 7.82 -16.75 -25.68
N GLN A 218 6.91 -17.12 -24.77
CA GLN A 218 5.61 -16.46 -24.64
C GLN A 218 5.77 -15.00 -24.18
N TYR A 219 6.70 -14.72 -23.26
CA TYR A 219 6.94 -13.34 -22.83
C TYR A 219 7.58 -12.50 -23.94
N ALA A 220 8.46 -13.11 -24.74
CA ALA A 220 9.01 -12.46 -25.94
C ALA A 220 7.91 -12.08 -26.94
N ASP A 221 6.93 -12.98 -27.20
CA ASP A 221 5.77 -12.67 -28.04
C ASP A 221 4.94 -11.50 -27.47
N ILE A 222 4.75 -11.43 -26.14
CA ILE A 222 4.05 -10.32 -25.48
C ILE A 222 4.81 -9.00 -25.73
N VAL A 223 6.13 -9.00 -25.56
CA VAL A 223 6.97 -7.81 -25.79
C VAL A 223 6.88 -7.36 -27.24
N GLU A 224 7.02 -8.27 -28.22
CA GLU A 224 6.96 -7.90 -29.64
C GLU A 224 5.58 -7.36 -30.04
N LYS A 225 4.49 -7.98 -29.61
CA LYS A 225 3.14 -7.47 -29.86
C LYS A 225 2.91 -6.09 -29.22
N THR A 226 3.43 -5.87 -28.00
CA THR A 226 3.34 -4.57 -27.37
C THR A 226 4.11 -3.50 -28.17
N ARG A 227 5.27 -3.87 -28.73
CA ARG A 227 6.05 -2.99 -29.63
C ARG A 227 5.32 -2.68 -30.93
N GLU A 228 4.58 -3.65 -31.50
CA GLU A 228 3.73 -3.41 -32.67
C GLU A 228 2.71 -2.28 -32.37
N TYR A 229 2.01 -2.32 -31.24
CA TYR A 229 1.09 -1.23 -30.83
C TYR A 229 1.79 0.12 -30.64
N ILE A 230 3.06 0.11 -30.18
CA ILE A 230 3.85 1.36 -30.07
C ILE A 230 4.19 1.90 -31.47
N PHE A 231 4.63 1.06 -32.41
CA PHE A 231 4.94 1.48 -33.77
C PHE A 231 3.70 1.91 -34.57
N ASP A 232 2.53 1.34 -34.27
CA ASP A 232 1.25 1.74 -34.86
C ASP A 232 0.74 3.08 -34.27
N GLY A 233 1.37 3.57 -33.18
CA GLY A 233 1.05 4.84 -32.55
C GLY A 233 -0.09 4.78 -31.53
N ASP A 234 -0.50 3.60 -31.11
CA ASP A 234 -1.54 3.40 -30.10
C ASP A 234 -1.10 3.85 -28.72
N ILE A 235 0.14 3.56 -28.33
CA ILE A 235 0.74 3.84 -27.02
C ILE A 235 2.21 4.24 -27.14
N PHE A 236 2.75 4.87 -26.11
CA PHE A 236 4.20 5.10 -25.96
C PHE A 236 4.85 4.00 -25.12
N GLN A 237 4.11 3.46 -24.16
CA GLN A 237 4.58 2.44 -23.22
C GLN A 237 3.40 1.63 -22.69
N ALA A 238 3.61 0.32 -22.44
CA ALA A 238 2.73 -0.49 -21.59
C ALA A 238 3.55 -1.40 -20.68
N VAL A 239 3.11 -1.54 -19.43
CA VAL A 239 3.79 -2.35 -18.41
C VAL A 239 3.25 -3.77 -18.45
N GLN A 240 4.03 -4.68 -19.04
CA GLN A 240 3.71 -6.11 -19.11
C GLN A 240 4.28 -6.87 -17.93
N SER A 241 3.49 -7.76 -17.34
CA SER A 241 3.91 -8.50 -16.14
C SER A 241 3.70 -10.00 -16.27
N ARG A 242 4.33 -10.76 -15.37
CA ARG A 242 4.11 -12.18 -15.21
C ARG A 242 4.08 -12.60 -13.76
N GLN A 243 3.41 -13.71 -13.49
CA GLN A 243 3.25 -14.28 -12.16
C GLN A 243 4.22 -15.42 -11.91
N PHE A 244 4.69 -15.49 -10.68
CA PHE A 244 5.43 -16.62 -10.13
C PHE A 244 4.64 -17.18 -8.97
N SER A 245 4.28 -18.45 -9.00
CA SER A 245 3.48 -19.07 -7.95
C SER A 245 4.13 -20.33 -7.41
N SER A 246 3.85 -20.60 -6.12
CA SER A 246 4.28 -21.82 -5.43
C SER A 246 3.26 -22.23 -4.38
N PRO A 247 3.01 -23.52 -4.15
CA PRO A 247 2.35 -23.97 -2.93
C PRO A 247 3.16 -23.50 -1.70
N TYR A 248 2.47 -22.92 -0.69
CA TYR A 248 3.11 -22.43 0.52
C TYR A 248 2.11 -22.40 1.68
N ALA A 249 2.29 -23.32 2.63
CA ALA A 249 1.36 -23.49 3.75
C ALA A 249 1.68 -22.60 4.96
N ASP A 250 2.95 -22.19 5.11
CA ASP A 250 3.40 -21.41 6.26
C ASP A 250 2.92 -19.94 6.16
N SER A 251 3.00 -19.21 7.27
CA SER A 251 2.75 -17.77 7.27
C SER A 251 3.86 -17.01 6.53
N LEU A 252 3.48 -15.97 5.80
CA LEU A 252 4.42 -15.04 5.17
C LEU A 252 5.15 -14.15 6.19
N LEU A 253 4.82 -14.20 7.49
CA LEU A 253 5.42 -13.32 8.48
C LEU A 253 6.94 -13.53 8.63
N SER A 254 7.43 -14.77 8.57
CA SER A 254 8.89 -15.02 8.58
C SER A 254 9.56 -14.47 7.30
N ALA A 255 8.92 -14.63 6.14
CA ALA A 255 9.38 -14.03 4.90
C ALA A 255 9.37 -12.50 4.94
N TYR A 256 8.34 -11.88 5.53
CA TYR A 256 8.27 -10.44 5.74
C TYR A 256 9.44 -9.93 6.59
N ARG A 257 9.83 -10.66 7.65
CA ARG A 257 10.97 -10.31 8.50
C ARG A 257 12.29 -10.31 7.70
N VAL A 258 12.47 -11.28 6.80
CA VAL A 258 13.62 -11.30 5.87
C VAL A 258 13.54 -10.11 4.90
N LEU A 259 12.39 -9.90 4.24
CA LEU A 259 12.19 -8.83 3.26
C LEU A 259 12.46 -7.45 3.87
N ARG A 260 11.96 -7.21 5.08
CA ARG A 260 12.13 -5.97 5.84
C ARG A 260 13.60 -5.60 6.09
N THR A 261 14.48 -6.59 6.24
CA THR A 261 15.90 -6.39 6.50
C THR A 261 16.78 -6.40 5.26
N THR A 262 16.34 -7.08 4.20
CA THR A 262 17.12 -7.22 2.97
C THR A 262 16.73 -6.23 1.88
N ASN A 263 15.48 -5.77 1.91
CA ASN A 263 14.88 -4.91 0.88
C ASN A 263 13.86 -3.96 1.50
N SER A 264 14.34 -3.11 2.42
CA SER A 264 13.52 -2.07 3.04
C SER A 264 13.04 -1.03 2.00
N SER A 265 11.88 -0.46 2.23
CA SER A 265 11.24 0.53 1.36
C SER A 265 10.43 1.54 2.20
N PRO A 266 10.05 2.69 1.62
CA PRO A 266 9.18 3.65 2.30
C PRO A 266 7.86 3.06 2.78
N TYR A 267 7.32 2.06 2.09
CA TYR A 267 6.11 1.35 2.49
C TYR A 267 6.40 -0.13 2.70
N MET A 268 6.38 -0.55 3.95
CA MET A 268 6.45 -1.95 4.36
C MET A 268 5.09 -2.35 4.91
N VAL A 269 4.43 -3.32 4.28
CA VAL A 269 3.07 -3.72 4.63
C VAL A 269 3.00 -5.21 4.92
N PHE A 270 2.33 -5.57 6.01
CA PHE A 270 1.87 -6.93 6.28
C PHE A 270 0.39 -6.90 6.63
N LEU A 271 -0.40 -7.66 5.89
CA LEU A 271 -1.82 -7.85 6.14
C LEU A 271 -2.12 -9.34 6.36
N SER A 272 -2.95 -9.65 7.35
CA SER A 272 -3.55 -10.95 7.56
C SER A 272 -5.07 -10.82 7.61
N ILE A 273 -5.76 -11.59 6.79
CA ILE A 273 -7.21 -11.52 6.61
C ILE A 273 -7.75 -12.95 6.50
N ASP A 274 -8.15 -13.55 7.64
CA ASP A 274 -8.73 -14.90 7.71
C ASP A 274 -7.85 -15.99 7.06
N GLY A 275 -6.53 -15.89 7.20
CA GLY A 275 -5.55 -16.82 6.65
C GLY A 275 -5.02 -16.44 5.25
N ASP A 276 -5.65 -15.52 4.55
CA ASP A 276 -5.03 -14.84 3.41
C ASP A 276 -4.00 -13.84 3.92
N GLU A 277 -2.83 -13.77 3.31
CA GLU A 277 -1.76 -12.87 3.76
C GLU A 277 -1.16 -12.11 2.58
N ILE A 278 -0.82 -10.84 2.83
CA ILE A 278 -0.09 -9.99 1.89
C ILE A 278 1.13 -9.43 2.60
N MET A 279 2.31 -9.56 1.98
CA MET A 279 3.50 -8.83 2.38
C MET A 279 4.00 -7.97 1.23
N CYS A 280 4.42 -6.75 1.52
CA CYS A 280 4.83 -5.79 0.51
C CYS A 280 6.01 -4.93 1.00
N SER A 281 6.90 -4.60 0.07
CA SER A 281 7.99 -3.64 0.24
C SER A 281 7.94 -2.66 -0.93
N SER A 282 6.93 -1.78 -0.94
CA SER A 282 6.73 -0.84 -2.04
C SER A 282 7.61 0.39 -1.91
N PRO A 283 8.36 0.75 -2.96
CA PRO A 283 9.14 1.98 -2.98
C PRO A 283 8.31 3.21 -3.38
N GLU A 284 7.04 3.03 -3.78
CA GLU A 284 6.32 4.06 -4.52
C GLU A 284 4.93 4.35 -3.91
N THR A 285 4.68 5.63 -3.62
CA THR A 285 3.37 6.13 -3.22
C THR A 285 2.42 6.06 -4.42
N LEU A 286 1.22 5.52 -4.23
CA LEU A 286 0.17 5.69 -5.23
C LEU A 286 -0.42 7.08 -5.13
N VAL A 287 -1.07 7.37 -4.02
CA VAL A 287 -1.61 8.70 -3.71
C VAL A 287 -1.74 8.87 -2.19
N ARG A 288 -1.40 10.06 -1.73
CA ARG A 288 -1.60 10.51 -0.36
C ARG A 288 -2.52 11.71 -0.34
N LEU A 289 -3.42 11.75 0.60
CA LEU A 289 -4.27 12.89 0.92
C LEU A 289 -4.04 13.29 2.37
N ASP A 290 -3.50 14.48 2.59
CA ASP A 290 -3.23 15.00 3.94
C ASP A 290 -3.74 16.45 4.04
N ASN A 291 -4.77 16.67 4.88
CA ASN A 291 -5.39 17.99 5.09
C ASN A 291 -5.83 18.67 3.77
N GLY A 292 -6.44 17.90 2.86
CA GLY A 292 -6.91 18.42 1.59
C GLY A 292 -5.83 18.57 0.53
N ARG A 293 -4.57 18.22 0.81
CA ARG A 293 -3.46 18.21 -0.15
C ARG A 293 -3.23 16.79 -0.67
N LEU A 294 -3.43 16.60 -1.96
CA LEU A 294 -3.08 15.39 -2.68
C LEU A 294 -1.59 15.41 -3.05
N THR A 295 -0.94 14.25 -2.97
CA THR A 295 0.47 14.11 -3.36
C THR A 295 0.69 12.76 -4.02
N THR A 296 1.45 12.72 -5.11
CA THR A 296 2.02 11.50 -5.70
C THR A 296 3.50 11.71 -5.99
N PHE A 297 4.27 10.61 -6.02
CA PHE A 297 5.72 10.65 -6.18
C PHE A 297 6.14 9.79 -7.37
N PRO A 298 6.13 10.32 -8.60
CA PRO A 298 6.71 9.65 -9.75
C PRO A 298 8.18 9.31 -9.52
N VAL A 299 8.54 8.04 -9.69
CA VAL A 299 9.90 7.51 -9.54
C VAL A 299 10.27 6.77 -10.82
N ALA A 300 11.33 7.21 -11.48
CA ALA A 300 11.90 6.51 -12.63
C ALA A 300 13.42 6.68 -12.66
N GLY A 301 14.08 5.88 -13.48
CA GLY A 301 15.51 5.90 -13.59
C GLY A 301 16.20 5.38 -12.34
N SER A 302 17.26 4.61 -12.53
CA SER A 302 18.00 4.09 -11.38
C SER A 302 19.46 3.86 -11.69
N ARG A 303 20.30 4.04 -10.65
CA ARG A 303 21.70 3.64 -10.65
C ARG A 303 22.05 3.02 -9.29
N PRO A 304 22.97 2.06 -9.24
CA PRO A 304 23.48 1.55 -7.97
C PRO A 304 24.19 2.67 -7.21
N ARG A 305 24.36 2.50 -5.89
CA ARG A 305 25.15 3.40 -5.06
C ARG A 305 26.65 3.22 -5.37
N GLY A 306 27.37 4.32 -5.43
CA GLY A 306 28.82 4.33 -5.54
C GLY A 306 29.50 3.81 -4.26
N LYS A 307 30.68 3.24 -4.40
CA LYS A 307 31.50 2.78 -3.24
C LYS A 307 32.17 3.94 -2.53
N THR A 308 32.37 5.06 -3.21
CA THR A 308 32.90 6.31 -2.66
C THR A 308 31.96 7.46 -2.97
N PRO A 309 32.05 8.61 -2.26
CA PRO A 309 31.24 9.80 -2.55
C PRO A 309 31.41 10.30 -3.98
N GLU A 310 32.65 10.20 -4.52
CA GLU A 310 33.00 10.64 -5.88
C GLU A 310 32.35 9.72 -6.93
N GLU A 311 32.40 8.41 -6.73
CA GLU A 311 31.74 7.42 -7.58
C GLU A 311 30.22 7.60 -7.53
N ASP A 312 29.65 7.81 -6.34
CA ASP A 312 28.22 8.06 -6.14
C ASP A 312 27.76 9.31 -6.91
N LYS A 313 28.57 10.39 -6.87
CA LYS A 313 28.30 11.61 -7.63
C LYS A 313 28.46 11.44 -9.14
N ALA A 314 29.40 10.61 -9.58
CA ALA A 314 29.55 10.29 -11.00
C ALA A 314 28.34 9.53 -11.55
N LEU A 315 27.84 8.53 -10.81
CA LEU A 315 26.62 7.78 -11.16
C LEU A 315 25.36 8.66 -11.16
N GLU A 316 25.24 9.61 -10.23
CA GLU A 316 24.18 10.62 -10.24
C GLU A 316 24.24 11.48 -11.52
N ASN A 317 25.43 11.99 -11.87
CA ASN A 317 25.59 12.81 -13.07
C ASN A 317 25.28 12.01 -14.35
N GLU A 318 25.68 10.73 -14.40
CA GLU A 318 25.34 9.82 -15.49
C GLU A 318 23.82 9.64 -15.61
N LEU A 319 23.14 9.40 -14.49
CA LEU A 319 21.68 9.22 -14.46
C LEU A 319 20.95 10.49 -14.93
N LEU A 320 21.39 11.66 -14.49
CA LEU A 320 20.80 12.94 -14.89
C LEU A 320 21.17 13.38 -16.31
N ALA A 321 22.09 12.70 -16.98
CA ALA A 321 22.45 12.92 -18.38
C ALA A 321 21.83 11.88 -19.33
N ASP A 322 21.15 10.87 -18.80
CA ASP A 322 20.53 9.80 -19.59
C ASP A 322 19.18 10.27 -20.16
N GLU A 323 19.15 10.64 -21.42
CA GLU A 323 17.97 11.18 -22.11
C GLU A 323 16.77 10.20 -22.08
N LYS A 324 17.01 8.90 -22.10
CA LYS A 324 15.95 7.88 -22.02
C LYS A 324 15.27 7.90 -20.66
N GLU A 325 16.08 7.85 -19.58
CA GLU A 325 15.58 7.87 -18.20
C GLU A 325 14.84 9.18 -17.90
N LEU A 326 15.37 10.33 -18.37
CA LEU A 326 14.70 11.63 -18.24
C LEU A 326 13.38 11.70 -19.01
N SER A 327 13.31 11.14 -20.21
CA SER A 327 12.08 11.12 -21.03
C SER A 327 11.01 10.26 -20.39
N GLU A 328 11.37 9.06 -19.87
CA GLU A 328 10.46 8.19 -19.11
C GLU A 328 9.96 8.89 -17.85
N HIS A 329 10.87 9.53 -17.09
CA HIS A 329 10.50 10.26 -15.89
C HIS A 329 9.51 11.40 -16.17
N ASN A 330 9.74 12.18 -17.22
CA ASN A 330 8.83 13.25 -17.66
C ASN A 330 7.43 12.71 -17.98
N MET A 331 7.36 11.59 -18.68
CA MET A 331 6.08 10.93 -18.98
C MET A 331 5.33 10.54 -17.69
N LEU A 332 6.03 9.99 -16.68
CA LEU A 332 5.41 9.63 -15.40
C LEU A 332 4.97 10.86 -14.60
N VAL A 333 5.73 11.96 -14.64
CA VAL A 333 5.33 13.24 -14.03
C VAL A 333 4.06 13.77 -14.68
N ASP A 334 3.96 13.73 -16.01
CA ASP A 334 2.76 14.17 -16.72
C ASP A 334 1.56 13.26 -16.44
N LEU A 335 1.74 11.94 -16.32
CA LEU A 335 0.70 11.02 -15.89
C LEU A 335 0.22 11.36 -14.47
N GLY A 336 1.13 11.62 -13.52
CA GLY A 336 0.79 12.01 -12.16
C GLY A 336 0.02 13.35 -12.11
N ARG A 337 0.42 14.33 -12.92
CA ARG A 337 -0.30 15.60 -13.05
C ARG A 337 -1.71 15.40 -13.61
N ASN A 338 -1.86 14.56 -14.62
CA ASN A 338 -3.15 14.24 -15.20
C ASN A 338 -4.07 13.51 -14.21
N ASP A 339 -3.52 12.53 -13.49
CA ASP A 339 -4.26 11.74 -12.50
C ASP A 339 -4.80 12.63 -11.37
N LEU A 340 -3.93 13.44 -10.74
CA LEU A 340 -4.33 14.38 -9.69
C LEU A 340 -5.25 15.47 -10.23
N GLY A 341 -5.05 15.91 -11.49
CA GLY A 341 -5.87 16.94 -12.13
C GLY A 341 -7.35 16.58 -12.24
N ARG A 342 -7.69 15.28 -12.24
CA ARG A 342 -9.08 14.79 -12.30
C ARG A 342 -9.88 15.14 -11.03
N VAL A 343 -9.22 15.28 -9.90
CA VAL A 343 -9.85 15.47 -8.56
C VAL A 343 -9.36 16.72 -7.84
N SER A 344 -8.42 17.47 -8.41
CA SER A 344 -7.90 18.69 -7.81
C SER A 344 -8.68 19.94 -8.25
N LYS A 345 -8.64 20.98 -7.43
CA LYS A 345 -9.09 22.33 -7.81
C LYS A 345 -8.31 22.81 -9.03
N ILE A 346 -8.98 23.44 -9.97
CA ILE A 346 -8.37 23.92 -11.20
C ILE A 346 -7.22 24.89 -10.87
N GLY A 347 -6.05 24.67 -11.45
CA GLY A 347 -4.88 25.53 -11.31
C GLY A 347 -4.04 25.27 -10.05
N THR A 348 -4.35 24.24 -9.23
CA THR A 348 -3.59 23.91 -8.02
C THR A 348 -2.60 22.76 -8.21
N VAL A 349 -2.68 22.03 -9.34
CA VAL A 349 -1.72 20.95 -9.62
C VAL A 349 -0.37 21.53 -10.00
N GLU A 350 0.65 21.20 -9.23
CA GLU A 350 2.02 21.68 -9.40
C GLU A 350 3.04 20.56 -9.18
N VAL A 351 4.22 20.72 -9.76
CA VAL A 351 5.39 19.87 -9.50
C VAL A 351 6.27 20.63 -8.51
N THR A 352 6.22 20.22 -7.24
CA THR A 352 6.92 20.92 -6.15
C THR A 352 8.39 20.55 -6.08
N ASP A 353 8.71 19.27 -6.34
CA ASP A 353 10.08 18.78 -6.53
C ASP A 353 10.18 18.13 -7.90
N TYR A 354 11.19 18.50 -8.68
CA TYR A 354 11.35 18.01 -10.04
C TYR A 354 12.73 17.42 -10.27
N MET A 355 12.77 16.15 -10.69
CA MET A 355 14.00 15.41 -11.02
C MET A 355 15.05 15.41 -9.90
N MET A 356 14.62 15.28 -8.65
CA MET A 356 15.53 15.18 -7.51
C MET A 356 16.10 13.78 -7.39
N ILE A 357 17.37 13.67 -7.01
CA ILE A 357 17.98 12.36 -6.74
C ILE A 357 17.72 11.94 -5.30
N HIS A 358 16.94 10.87 -5.15
CA HIS A 358 16.74 10.20 -3.86
C HIS A 358 17.69 9.01 -3.74
N ARG A 359 18.48 9.02 -2.66
CA ARG A 359 19.47 7.97 -2.36
C ARG A 359 18.93 7.03 -1.31
N TYR A 360 18.77 5.78 -1.68
CA TYR A 360 18.44 4.67 -0.78
C TYR A 360 19.72 3.89 -0.44
N SER A 361 19.60 2.86 0.39
CA SER A 361 20.75 2.09 0.87
C SER A 361 21.60 1.45 -0.24
N LYS A 362 20.95 0.98 -1.33
CA LYS A 362 21.63 0.24 -2.41
C LYS A 362 21.51 0.89 -3.80
N ILE A 363 20.58 1.82 -3.96
CA ILE A 363 20.20 2.39 -5.25
C ILE A 363 19.86 3.87 -5.09
N MET A 364 20.02 4.64 -6.15
CA MET A 364 19.48 5.99 -6.29
C MET A 364 18.46 6.05 -7.42
N HIS A 365 17.46 6.92 -7.29
CA HIS A 365 16.42 7.14 -8.28
C HIS A 365 16.23 8.63 -8.58
N ILE A 366 15.74 8.93 -9.78
CA ILE A 366 15.13 10.22 -10.08
C ILE A 366 13.71 10.21 -9.53
N CYS A 367 13.39 11.18 -8.69
CA CYS A 367 12.09 11.34 -8.06
C CYS A 367 11.56 12.75 -8.34
N SER A 368 10.25 12.84 -8.52
CA SER A 368 9.53 14.12 -8.54
C SER A 368 8.36 14.06 -7.59
N GLN A 369 7.87 15.21 -7.15
CA GLN A 369 6.67 15.33 -6.33
C GLN A 369 5.64 16.14 -7.08
N VAL A 370 4.46 15.57 -7.25
CA VAL A 370 3.30 16.25 -7.83
C VAL A 370 2.24 16.42 -6.76
N GLU A 371 1.74 17.62 -6.60
CA GLU A 371 0.74 17.97 -5.60
C GLU A 371 -0.44 18.69 -6.20
N GLY A 372 -1.57 18.67 -5.48
CA GLY A 372 -2.77 19.42 -5.82
C GLY A 372 -3.73 19.52 -4.65
N ASP A 373 -4.49 20.60 -4.56
CA ASP A 373 -5.55 20.71 -3.55
C ASP A 373 -6.78 19.98 -4.04
N ILE A 374 -7.30 19.03 -3.25
CA ILE A 374 -8.51 18.31 -3.61
C ILE A 374 -9.70 19.26 -3.73
N ASP A 375 -10.53 19.11 -4.77
CA ASP A 375 -11.76 19.89 -4.92
C ASP A 375 -12.77 19.39 -3.88
N GLU A 376 -13.52 20.31 -3.27
CA GLU A 376 -14.48 20.04 -2.17
C GLU A 376 -15.59 19.04 -2.51
N LYS A 377 -15.84 18.78 -3.80
CA LYS A 377 -16.81 17.78 -4.26
C LYS A 377 -16.25 16.35 -4.29
N TYR A 378 -14.94 16.17 -4.07
CA TYR A 378 -14.25 14.89 -4.10
C TYR A 378 -13.68 14.55 -2.72
N ASP A 379 -13.41 13.27 -2.50
CA ASP A 379 -12.82 12.72 -1.30
C ASP A 379 -11.70 11.69 -1.59
N ALA A 380 -11.22 11.02 -0.54
CA ALA A 380 -10.18 10.01 -0.66
C ALA A 380 -10.56 8.84 -1.59
N CYS A 381 -11.85 8.46 -1.63
CA CYS A 381 -12.34 7.41 -2.54
C CYS A 381 -12.25 7.85 -4.00
N ASP A 382 -12.60 9.11 -4.29
CA ASP A 382 -12.48 9.66 -5.65
C ASP A 382 -11.00 9.77 -6.07
N ALA A 383 -10.10 10.09 -5.12
CA ALA A 383 -8.67 10.14 -5.39
C ALA A 383 -8.10 8.75 -5.75
N ILE A 384 -8.49 7.68 -5.04
CA ILE A 384 -8.12 6.31 -5.41
C ILE A 384 -8.62 5.96 -6.80
N GLU A 385 -9.89 6.24 -7.10
CA GLU A 385 -10.50 5.94 -8.39
C GLU A 385 -9.83 6.69 -9.54
N ALA A 386 -9.42 7.94 -9.32
CA ALA A 386 -8.77 8.76 -10.33
C ALA A 386 -7.35 8.30 -10.67
N VAL A 387 -6.60 7.80 -9.68
CA VAL A 387 -5.16 7.51 -9.82
C VAL A 387 -4.91 6.05 -10.17
N LEU A 388 -5.76 5.11 -9.71
CA LEU A 388 -5.57 3.68 -9.92
C LEU A 388 -5.87 3.25 -11.37
N PRO A 389 -5.01 2.43 -12.00
CA PRO A 389 -3.67 2.04 -11.58
C PRO A 389 -2.65 3.15 -11.83
N ALA A 390 -1.53 3.08 -11.11
CA ALA A 390 -0.41 3.98 -11.33
C ALA A 390 0.12 3.90 -12.76
N GLY A 391 0.69 5.00 -13.26
CA GLY A 391 1.34 5.05 -14.57
C GLY A 391 2.45 4.03 -14.74
N THR A 392 3.22 3.80 -13.68
CA THR A 392 4.30 2.78 -13.60
C THR A 392 3.81 1.33 -13.67
N LEU A 393 2.50 1.10 -13.57
CA LEU A 393 1.86 -0.23 -13.66
C LEU A 393 0.86 -0.34 -14.83
N SER A 394 0.67 0.72 -15.60
CA SER A 394 -0.21 0.78 -16.76
C SER A 394 0.57 1.16 -18.01
N GLY A 395 0.69 2.42 -18.30
CA GLY A 395 1.40 2.95 -19.45
C GLY A 395 0.80 4.26 -19.94
N ALA A 396 1.17 4.68 -21.13
CA ALA A 396 0.77 5.95 -21.71
C ALA A 396 0.37 5.82 -23.19
N PRO A 397 -0.82 6.27 -23.62
CA PRO A 397 -1.97 6.72 -22.81
C PRO A 397 -2.56 5.61 -21.94
N LYS A 398 -2.92 5.94 -20.69
CA LYS A 398 -3.27 4.97 -19.62
C LYS A 398 -4.32 3.94 -20.06
N ILE A 399 -5.47 4.39 -20.55
CA ILE A 399 -6.60 3.50 -20.85
C ILE A 399 -6.26 2.53 -21.98
N ARG A 400 -5.64 3.00 -23.06
CA ARG A 400 -5.23 2.15 -24.18
C ARG A 400 -4.15 1.14 -23.76
N ALA A 401 -3.19 1.58 -22.92
CA ALA A 401 -2.20 0.66 -22.34
C ALA A 401 -2.87 -0.44 -21.50
N CYS A 402 -3.88 -0.11 -20.69
CA CYS A 402 -4.63 -1.09 -19.91
C CYS A 402 -5.41 -2.08 -20.78
N GLU A 403 -6.01 -1.64 -21.92
CA GLU A 403 -6.63 -2.55 -22.89
C GLU A 403 -5.62 -3.58 -23.43
N ILE A 404 -4.45 -3.10 -23.85
CA ILE A 404 -3.39 -3.96 -24.38
C ILE A 404 -2.86 -4.93 -23.32
N ILE A 405 -2.72 -4.48 -22.08
CA ILE A 405 -2.33 -5.34 -20.95
C ILE A 405 -3.36 -6.46 -20.75
N GLU A 406 -4.66 -6.12 -20.76
CA GLU A 406 -5.73 -7.13 -20.64
C GLU A 406 -5.79 -8.11 -21.82
N GLU A 407 -5.40 -7.68 -23.01
CA GLU A 407 -5.28 -8.57 -24.17
C GLU A 407 -4.11 -9.56 -24.03
N GLN A 408 -2.96 -9.11 -23.51
CA GLN A 408 -1.72 -9.85 -23.53
C GLN A 408 -1.49 -10.72 -22.27
N GLU A 409 -1.87 -10.25 -21.09
CA GLU A 409 -1.73 -11.02 -19.85
C GLU A 409 -2.83 -12.08 -19.74
N SER A 410 -2.47 -13.36 -19.55
CA SER A 410 -3.43 -14.47 -19.46
C SER A 410 -4.16 -14.52 -18.12
N GLU A 411 -3.49 -14.09 -17.04
CA GLU A 411 -3.98 -14.19 -15.67
C GLU A 411 -4.35 -12.82 -15.11
N PRO A 412 -5.39 -12.73 -14.24
CA PRO A 412 -5.75 -11.48 -13.57
C PRO A 412 -4.65 -11.04 -12.62
N ARG A 413 -4.38 -9.76 -12.56
CA ARG A 413 -3.35 -9.18 -11.67
C ARG A 413 -3.69 -9.29 -10.18
N GLY A 414 -4.96 -9.35 -9.81
CA GLY A 414 -5.40 -9.38 -8.42
C GLY A 414 -4.95 -8.13 -7.66
N VAL A 415 -4.22 -8.33 -6.55
CA VAL A 415 -3.71 -7.22 -5.73
C VAL A 415 -2.54 -6.48 -6.41
N TYR A 416 -1.73 -7.17 -7.21
CA TYR A 416 -0.59 -6.57 -7.92
C TYR A 416 -1.04 -5.42 -8.84
N GLY A 417 -0.35 -4.30 -8.76
CA GLY A 417 -0.69 -3.08 -9.53
C GLY A 417 -1.89 -2.31 -8.97
N GLY A 418 -2.46 -2.78 -7.86
CA GLY A 418 -3.46 -2.08 -7.08
C GLY A 418 -2.85 -1.16 -6.02
N ALA A 419 -3.56 -0.92 -4.92
CA ALA A 419 -3.15 -0.08 -3.80
C ALA A 419 -3.18 -0.83 -2.47
N LEU A 420 -2.24 -0.50 -1.57
CA LEU A 420 -2.19 -0.95 -0.18
C LEU A 420 -2.07 0.27 0.73
N GLY A 421 -2.83 0.33 1.81
CA GLY A 421 -2.73 1.45 2.74
C GLY A 421 -3.98 1.66 3.59
N TYR A 422 -4.27 2.91 3.91
CA TYR A 422 -5.39 3.27 4.77
C TYR A 422 -6.20 4.47 4.27
N LEU A 423 -7.49 4.49 4.66
CA LEU A 423 -8.41 5.62 4.62
C LEU A 423 -8.82 5.92 6.07
N ASP A 424 -8.49 7.10 6.61
CA ASP A 424 -8.71 7.39 8.02
C ASP A 424 -10.05 8.11 8.32
N PHE A 425 -10.39 8.20 9.61
CA PHE A 425 -11.61 8.86 10.08
C PHE A 425 -11.58 10.39 9.97
N THR A 426 -10.43 10.98 9.66
CA THR A 426 -10.29 12.44 9.44
C THR A 426 -10.45 12.82 7.97
N GLY A 427 -10.64 11.82 7.08
CA GLY A 427 -10.71 11.99 5.63
C GLY A 427 -9.36 11.97 4.93
N ASN A 428 -8.27 11.73 5.66
CA ASN A 428 -6.94 11.56 5.08
C ASN A 428 -6.74 10.13 4.55
N MET A 429 -5.71 9.96 3.75
CA MET A 429 -5.37 8.69 3.12
C MET A 429 -3.87 8.61 2.87
N ASP A 430 -3.30 7.42 2.99
CA ASP A 430 -1.95 7.13 2.52
C ASP A 430 -1.90 5.73 1.94
N THR A 431 -1.53 5.63 0.65
CA THR A 431 -1.52 4.38 -0.10
C THR A 431 -0.27 4.25 -0.96
N CYS A 432 0.29 3.06 -0.99
CA CYS A 432 1.36 2.69 -1.91
C CYS A 432 0.84 1.85 -3.08
N ILE A 433 1.62 1.82 -4.15
CA ILE A 433 1.39 0.89 -5.26
C ILE A 433 1.71 -0.53 -4.78
N ALA A 434 0.83 -1.48 -5.06
CA ALA A 434 1.01 -2.88 -4.69
C ALA A 434 2.02 -3.58 -5.64
N ILE A 435 3.31 -3.34 -5.39
CA ILE A 435 4.45 -3.93 -6.10
C ILE A 435 5.49 -4.45 -5.11
N ARG A 436 6.46 -5.24 -5.57
CA ARG A 436 7.46 -5.88 -4.70
C ARG A 436 6.77 -6.61 -3.54
N MET A 437 5.74 -7.35 -3.87
CA MET A 437 4.83 -7.99 -2.93
C MET A 437 4.68 -9.48 -3.19
N ALA A 438 4.26 -10.19 -2.15
CA ALA A 438 3.69 -11.53 -2.27
C ALA A 438 2.28 -11.54 -1.67
N ALA A 439 1.39 -12.24 -2.33
CA ALA A 439 0.03 -12.49 -1.87
C ALA A 439 -0.20 -13.99 -1.73
N LYS A 440 -0.62 -14.44 -0.54
CA LYS A 440 -0.93 -15.85 -0.25
C LYS A 440 -2.43 -16.01 -0.08
N LYS A 441 -3.01 -16.91 -0.86
CA LYS A 441 -4.43 -17.27 -0.78
C LYS A 441 -4.60 -18.76 -1.08
N ASN A 442 -5.46 -19.43 -0.31
CA ASN A 442 -5.75 -20.87 -0.49
C ASN A 442 -4.48 -21.75 -0.53
N GLY A 443 -3.47 -21.47 0.29
CA GLY A 443 -2.24 -22.25 0.36
C GLY A 443 -1.28 -22.06 -0.82
N THR A 444 -1.52 -21.07 -1.68
CA THR A 444 -0.63 -20.70 -2.79
C THR A 444 -0.12 -19.27 -2.58
N VAL A 445 1.20 -19.09 -2.66
CA VAL A 445 1.82 -17.78 -2.71
C VAL A 445 2.10 -17.37 -4.14
N THR A 446 1.78 -16.13 -4.47
CA THR A 446 2.01 -15.52 -5.79
C THR A 446 2.85 -14.26 -5.62
N VAL A 447 3.87 -14.14 -6.46
CA VAL A 447 4.70 -12.93 -6.65
C VAL A 447 4.54 -12.50 -8.10
N GLN A 448 4.28 -11.23 -8.35
CA GLN A 448 4.12 -10.69 -9.71
C GLN A 448 5.06 -9.52 -9.93
N ALA A 449 5.64 -9.44 -11.12
CA ALA A 449 6.52 -8.36 -11.52
C ALA A 449 6.54 -8.20 -13.04
N GLY A 450 6.79 -6.99 -13.50
CA GLY A 450 6.86 -6.63 -14.91
C GLY A 450 7.79 -5.46 -15.19
N GLY A 451 7.83 -5.06 -16.45
CA GLY A 451 8.60 -3.93 -16.96
C GLY A 451 7.80 -3.11 -17.96
N GLY A 452 8.16 -1.84 -18.11
CA GLY A 452 7.61 -0.95 -19.11
C GLY A 452 8.20 -1.25 -20.48
N ILE A 453 7.37 -1.75 -21.40
CA ILE A 453 7.77 -2.03 -22.77
C ILE A 453 7.69 -0.75 -23.59
N VAL A 454 8.80 -0.40 -24.21
CA VAL A 454 8.97 0.76 -25.12
C VAL A 454 9.48 0.29 -26.49
N ALA A 455 9.55 1.20 -27.46
CA ALA A 455 9.95 0.87 -28.83
C ALA A 455 11.29 0.13 -28.93
N ASP A 456 12.26 0.48 -28.08
CA ASP A 456 13.61 -0.10 -28.07
C ASP A 456 13.75 -1.31 -27.12
N SER A 457 12.66 -1.78 -26.49
CA SER A 457 12.69 -2.93 -25.59
C SER A 457 13.18 -4.19 -26.28
N VAL A 458 14.08 -4.91 -25.61
CA VAL A 458 14.63 -6.19 -26.09
C VAL A 458 13.96 -7.32 -25.30
N PRO A 459 13.24 -8.24 -25.95
CA PRO A 459 12.43 -9.26 -25.28
C PRO A 459 13.13 -10.02 -24.15
N TYR A 460 14.35 -10.50 -24.40
CA TYR A 460 15.13 -11.20 -23.38
C TYR A 460 15.50 -10.32 -22.17
N SER A 461 15.83 -9.05 -22.41
CA SER A 461 16.17 -8.10 -21.35
C SER A 461 14.96 -7.85 -20.46
N GLU A 462 13.77 -7.65 -21.03
CA GLU A 462 12.52 -7.44 -20.32
C GLU A 462 12.11 -8.69 -19.52
N TYR A 463 12.29 -9.89 -20.12
CA TYR A 463 12.07 -11.15 -19.42
C TYR A 463 12.97 -11.29 -18.20
N MET A 464 14.24 -10.93 -18.29
CA MET A 464 15.19 -10.97 -17.17
C MET A 464 14.90 -9.89 -16.14
N GLU A 465 14.47 -8.69 -16.57
CA GLU A 465 14.12 -7.58 -15.67
C GLU A 465 12.94 -7.97 -14.78
N SER A 466 11.87 -8.54 -15.35
CA SER A 466 10.72 -9.00 -14.57
C SER A 466 11.11 -10.06 -13.51
N ALA A 467 12.01 -11.00 -13.87
CA ALA A 467 12.54 -11.98 -12.94
C ALA A 467 13.36 -11.34 -11.82
N ASN A 468 14.22 -10.39 -12.15
CA ASN A 468 15.06 -9.69 -11.18
C ASN A 468 14.22 -8.85 -10.19
N LYS A 469 13.14 -8.22 -10.67
CA LYS A 469 12.18 -7.48 -9.82
C LYS A 469 11.44 -8.40 -8.85
N ALA A 470 11.09 -9.62 -9.25
CA ALA A 470 10.44 -10.61 -8.38
C ALA A 470 11.40 -11.25 -7.37
N LYS A 471 12.69 -11.35 -7.73
CA LYS A 471 13.69 -12.14 -7.02
C LYS A 471 13.86 -11.78 -5.55
N ALA A 472 13.81 -10.49 -5.20
CA ALA A 472 13.96 -10.05 -3.81
C ALA A 472 12.86 -10.62 -2.90
N VAL A 473 11.62 -10.64 -3.38
CA VAL A 473 10.45 -11.15 -2.66
C VAL A 473 10.50 -12.69 -2.61
N MET A 474 10.78 -13.35 -3.73
CA MET A 474 10.92 -14.82 -3.76
C MET A 474 12.03 -15.30 -2.84
N ASN A 475 13.21 -14.69 -2.87
CA ASN A 475 14.32 -15.01 -1.97
C ASN A 475 13.94 -14.84 -0.49
N ALA A 476 13.14 -13.82 -0.16
CA ALA A 476 12.68 -13.63 1.21
C ALA A 476 11.79 -14.79 1.68
N ILE A 477 10.95 -15.34 0.79
CA ILE A 477 10.10 -16.49 1.10
C ILE A 477 10.94 -17.78 1.20
N GLU A 478 11.91 -17.98 0.30
CA GLU A 478 12.83 -19.12 0.32
C GLU A 478 13.68 -19.17 1.61
N ARG A 479 14.07 -17.99 2.10
CA ARG A 479 14.89 -17.82 3.30
C ARG A 479 14.09 -17.68 4.60
N ALA A 480 12.78 -17.79 4.54
CA ALA A 480 11.92 -17.64 5.72
C ALA A 480 12.27 -18.60 6.86
N SER A 481 12.76 -19.81 6.52
CA SER A 481 13.21 -20.81 7.49
C SER A 481 14.51 -20.45 8.24
N GLU A 482 15.29 -19.47 7.76
CA GLU A 482 16.55 -19.05 8.38
C GLU A 482 16.33 -18.12 9.59
N VAL A 483 15.13 -17.57 9.76
CA VAL A 483 14.87 -16.45 10.69
C VAL A 483 14.74 -16.87 12.15
N ASP A 484 14.38 -18.11 12.40
CA ASP A 484 14.16 -18.67 13.75
C ASP A 484 15.05 -19.90 14.01
N GLY A 485 16.14 -20.05 13.23
CA GLY A 485 17.14 -21.11 13.37
C GLY A 485 18.17 -20.83 14.44
#